data_3d5365559dabf2fb869201ec31eb7c54
#
_entry.id   3d5365559dabf2fb869201ec31eb7c54
#
_cell.length_a   1.000
_cell.length_b   1.000
_cell.length_c   1.000
_cell.angle_alpha   90.00
_cell.angle_beta   90.00
_cell.angle_gamma   90.00
#
_symmetry.space_group_name_H-M   'P 1'
#
loop_
_entity.id
_entity.type
_entity.pdbx_description
1 polymer ?
#
loop_
_entity_poly.entity_id
_entity_poly.type
_entity_poly.pdbx_seq_one_letter_code
_entity_poly.pdbx_strand_id
1 'polypeptide(L)'
;MQYSMRHLPVRWLVATALLLGLLAGCQSTPPSPSKENQAAIDRMLVLVDERLEVAPQVARSKWNSGADIEAPEREAAILDRVTGRSAEAGVDESFARDFFQAQFEASKEVQRRLHQRWLKEGRGPFDNPPDLAEEVRPVLDRLTPALIVSLGELQSLVKVPGVGSYLEARATELVTGDFDGDPRRIALEPLKDR
;
A
#
# COMPACT_ATOMS: atom_id res chain seq x y z
N MET A 1 -67.05 -34.43 -38.74
CA MET A 1 -66.25 -33.24 -38.52
C MET A 1 -64.80 -33.68 -38.26
N GLN A 2 -63.96 -33.58 -39.29
CA GLN A 2 -62.54 -33.95 -39.21
C GLN A 2 -61.72 -32.70 -39.02
N TYR A 3 -60.97 -32.62 -37.91
CA TYR A 3 -59.95 -31.60 -37.67
C TYR A 3 -58.61 -32.09 -38.21
N SER A 4 -58.16 -31.45 -39.26
CA SER A 4 -56.84 -31.66 -39.88
C SER A 4 -55.74 -31.03 -38.99
N MET A 5 -54.85 -31.88 -38.43
CA MET A 5 -53.60 -31.43 -37.79
C MET A 5 -52.60 -31.04 -38.88
N ARG A 6 -52.32 -29.74 -38.97
CA ARG A 6 -51.24 -29.23 -39.81
C ARG A 6 -49.91 -29.40 -39.07
N HIS A 7 -49.05 -30.22 -39.60
CA HIS A 7 -47.65 -30.36 -39.13
C HIS A 7 -46.87 -29.09 -39.49
N LEU A 8 -46.41 -28.34 -38.48
CA LEU A 8 -45.44 -27.27 -38.60
C LEU A 8 -44.04 -27.89 -38.84
N PRO A 9 -43.24 -27.39 -39.79
CA PRO A 9 -41.94 -27.98 -40.08
C PRO A 9 -40.91 -27.64 -39.00
N VAL A 10 -40.31 -28.68 -38.46
CA VAL A 10 -39.26 -28.71 -37.41
C VAL A 10 -37.96 -27.99 -37.85
N ARG A 11 -37.92 -27.38 -39.03
CA ARG A 11 -36.70 -26.79 -39.62
C ARG A 11 -36.29 -25.42 -39.06
N TRP A 12 -37.07 -24.77 -38.20
CA TRP A 12 -36.77 -23.44 -37.65
C TRP A 12 -36.15 -23.43 -36.25
N LEU A 13 -36.07 -24.57 -35.57
CA LEU A 13 -35.50 -24.64 -34.21
C LEU A 13 -33.98 -24.89 -34.16
N VAL A 14 -33.34 -25.17 -35.29
CA VAL A 14 -31.88 -25.45 -35.32
C VAL A 14 -31.06 -24.19 -35.64
N ALA A 15 -31.68 -23.13 -36.17
CA ALA A 15 -30.96 -21.90 -36.54
C ALA A 15 -30.72 -20.92 -35.40
N THR A 16 -31.43 -21.03 -34.28
CA THR A 16 -31.28 -20.10 -33.11
C THR A 16 -30.29 -20.57 -32.04
N ALA A 17 -29.82 -21.80 -32.08
CA ALA A 17 -28.87 -22.34 -31.11
C ALA A 17 -27.39 -22.04 -31.47
N LEU A 18 -27.07 -21.56 -32.66
CA LEU A 18 -25.69 -21.32 -33.11
C LEU A 18 -25.18 -19.87 -32.91
N LEU A 19 -26.03 -18.95 -32.48
CA LEU A 19 -25.63 -17.54 -32.29
C LEU A 19 -25.29 -17.13 -30.83
N LEU A 20 -25.40 -18.03 -29.86
CA LEU A 20 -25.11 -17.76 -28.44
C LEU A 20 -23.70 -18.19 -27.98
N GLY A 21 -22.87 -18.66 -28.91
CA GLY A 21 -21.54 -19.23 -28.57
C GLY A 21 -20.34 -18.32 -28.78
N LEU A 22 -20.49 -17.04 -29.16
CA LEU A 22 -19.35 -16.18 -29.54
C LEU A 22 -19.12 -14.95 -28.65
N LEU A 23 -19.71 -14.93 -27.47
CA LEU A 23 -19.37 -13.95 -26.42
C LEU A 23 -18.52 -14.57 -25.29
N ALA A 24 -17.63 -15.51 -25.62
CA ALA A 24 -16.44 -15.75 -24.79
C ALA A 24 -15.52 -14.52 -24.97
N GLY A 25 -15.90 -13.40 -24.36
CA GLY A 25 -15.02 -12.24 -24.23
C GLY A 25 -13.74 -12.73 -23.61
N CYS A 26 -12.62 -12.60 -24.32
CA CYS A 26 -11.29 -12.70 -23.75
C CYS A 26 -11.23 -11.68 -22.60
N GLN A 27 -11.51 -12.11 -21.39
CA GLN A 27 -11.09 -11.36 -20.20
C GLN A 27 -9.57 -11.47 -20.21
N SER A 28 -8.94 -10.47 -20.83
CA SER A 28 -7.49 -10.29 -20.78
C SER A 28 -7.15 -10.05 -19.31
N THR A 29 -6.76 -11.08 -18.58
CA THR A 29 -6.17 -10.94 -17.27
C THR A 29 -4.97 -10.00 -17.46
N PRO A 30 -4.85 -8.90 -16.71
CA PRO A 30 -3.71 -8.02 -16.84
C PRO A 30 -2.43 -8.86 -16.65
N PRO A 31 -1.37 -8.59 -17.43
CA PRO A 31 -0.15 -9.37 -17.37
C PRO A 31 0.41 -9.31 -15.95
N SER A 32 0.67 -10.46 -15.34
CA SER A 32 1.33 -10.52 -14.04
C SER A 32 2.80 -10.10 -14.20
N PRO A 33 3.36 -9.31 -13.27
CA PRO A 33 4.77 -8.98 -13.28
C PRO A 33 5.65 -10.24 -13.26
N SER A 34 6.90 -10.14 -13.75
CA SER A 34 7.87 -11.24 -13.65
C SER A 34 8.09 -11.64 -12.18
N LYS A 35 8.56 -12.86 -11.92
CA LYS A 35 8.85 -13.31 -10.55
C LYS A 35 9.87 -12.42 -9.83
N GLU A 36 10.82 -11.86 -10.56
CA GLU A 36 11.81 -10.92 -10.04
C GLU A 36 11.14 -9.61 -9.60
N ASN A 37 10.27 -9.07 -10.46
CA ASN A 37 9.49 -7.86 -10.13
C ASN A 37 8.55 -8.10 -8.94
N GLN A 38 7.88 -9.26 -8.88
CA GLN A 38 7.06 -9.64 -7.74
C GLN A 38 7.88 -9.64 -6.44
N ALA A 39 9.07 -10.24 -6.45
CA ALA A 39 9.95 -10.26 -5.29
C ALA A 39 10.43 -8.87 -4.87
N ALA A 40 10.70 -7.97 -5.83
CA ALA A 40 11.04 -6.57 -5.53
C ALA A 40 9.87 -5.83 -4.87
N ILE A 41 8.65 -6.01 -5.38
CA ILE A 41 7.44 -5.43 -4.79
C ILE A 41 7.21 -5.97 -3.38
N ASP A 42 7.29 -7.27 -3.19
CA ASP A 42 7.08 -7.91 -1.88
C ASP A 42 8.11 -7.41 -0.85
N ARG A 43 9.38 -7.24 -1.22
CA ARG A 43 10.41 -6.64 -0.33
C ARG A 43 10.04 -5.23 0.11
N MET A 44 9.60 -4.37 -0.82
CA MET A 44 9.15 -3.02 -0.47
C MET A 44 7.97 -3.04 0.49
N LEU A 45 6.98 -3.91 0.25
CA LEU A 45 5.79 -4.01 1.11
C LEU A 45 6.15 -4.45 2.53
N VAL A 46 7.08 -5.40 2.68
CA VAL A 46 7.60 -5.82 4.00
C VAL A 46 8.29 -4.64 4.72
N LEU A 47 9.11 -3.86 4.01
CA LEU A 47 9.77 -2.70 4.61
C LEU A 47 8.79 -1.58 5.00
N VAL A 48 7.71 -1.40 4.23
CA VAL A 48 6.63 -0.45 4.57
C VAL A 48 5.88 -0.93 5.81
N ASP A 49 5.58 -2.23 5.90
CA ASP A 49 4.93 -2.82 7.07
C ASP A 49 5.80 -2.64 8.33
N GLU A 50 7.07 -3.05 8.29
CA GLU A 50 8.01 -2.86 9.41
C GLU A 50 8.11 -1.39 9.85
N ARG A 51 8.06 -0.46 8.90
CA ARG A 51 8.07 0.97 9.21
C ARG A 51 6.77 1.43 9.87
N LEU A 52 5.62 0.94 9.43
CA LEU A 52 4.34 1.27 10.03
C LEU A 52 4.18 0.67 11.42
N GLU A 53 4.77 -0.51 11.70
CA GLU A 53 4.79 -1.14 13.02
C GLU A 53 5.48 -0.28 14.10
N VAL A 54 6.30 0.67 13.69
CA VAL A 54 6.90 1.65 14.61
C VAL A 54 5.89 2.72 15.07
N ALA A 55 4.87 3.02 14.26
CA ALA A 55 3.92 4.11 14.55
C ALA A 55 3.15 3.96 15.88
N PRO A 56 2.69 2.76 16.29
CA PRO A 56 2.09 2.57 17.62
C PRO A 56 3.03 2.89 18.78
N GLN A 57 4.33 2.63 18.62
CA GLN A 57 5.33 2.96 19.64
C GLN A 57 5.50 4.48 19.76
N VAL A 58 5.57 5.18 18.63
CA VAL A 58 5.56 6.65 18.57
C VAL A 58 4.30 7.21 19.23
N ALA A 59 3.14 6.65 18.91
CA ALA A 59 1.86 7.08 19.49
C ALA A 59 1.85 6.97 21.02
N ARG A 60 2.32 5.84 21.58
CA ARG A 60 2.38 5.65 23.04
C ARG A 60 3.30 6.64 23.72
N SER A 61 4.47 6.89 23.15
CA SER A 61 5.42 7.88 23.67
C SER A 61 4.85 9.29 23.67
N LYS A 62 4.22 9.69 22.55
CA LYS A 62 3.57 11.01 22.41
C LYS A 62 2.35 11.14 23.31
N TRP A 63 1.55 10.08 23.47
CA TRP A 63 0.43 10.07 24.41
C TRP A 63 0.86 10.39 25.84
N ASN A 64 1.93 9.76 26.29
CA ASN A 64 2.44 9.96 27.64
C ASN A 64 3.08 11.33 27.85
N SER A 65 3.80 11.84 26.84
CA SER A 65 4.47 13.13 26.92
C SER A 65 3.59 14.33 26.62
N GLY A 66 2.41 14.11 26.03
CA GLY A 66 1.55 15.19 25.51
C GLY A 66 2.12 15.89 24.28
N ALA A 67 3.13 15.30 23.61
CA ALA A 67 3.73 15.87 22.42
C ALA A 67 2.80 15.76 21.21
N ASP A 68 2.81 16.79 20.34
CA ASP A 68 2.03 16.81 19.12
C ASP A 68 2.39 15.66 18.16
N ILE A 69 1.39 15.13 17.46
CA ILE A 69 1.61 14.15 16.39
C ILE A 69 2.38 14.80 15.24
N GLU A 70 2.03 16.02 14.89
CA GLU A 70 2.72 16.80 13.87
C GLU A 70 4.09 17.27 14.35
N ALA A 71 5.10 17.18 13.48
CA ALA A 71 6.46 17.63 13.76
C ALA A 71 7.11 18.22 12.49
N PRO A 72 6.56 19.30 11.93
CA PRO A 72 6.88 19.77 10.56
C PRO A 72 8.36 20.09 10.36
N GLU A 73 9.02 20.75 11.31
CA GLU A 73 10.46 21.07 11.22
C GLU A 73 11.33 19.81 11.17
N ARG A 74 11.00 18.83 12.00
CA ARG A 74 11.72 17.56 12.02
C ARG A 74 11.45 16.75 10.76
N GLU A 75 10.21 16.69 10.30
CA GLU A 75 9.82 16.00 9.07
C GLU A 75 10.56 16.60 7.88
N ALA A 76 10.61 17.94 7.76
CA ALA A 76 11.35 18.62 6.71
C ALA A 76 12.86 18.27 6.73
N ALA A 77 13.49 18.31 7.90
CA ALA A 77 14.91 17.97 8.04
C ALA A 77 15.21 16.49 7.70
N ILE A 78 14.30 15.56 8.02
CA ILE A 78 14.45 14.16 7.63
C ILE A 78 14.25 14.02 6.13
N LEU A 79 13.23 14.67 5.57
CA LEU A 79 12.88 14.60 4.16
C LEU A 79 14.04 15.09 3.27
N ASP A 80 14.66 16.20 3.61
CA ASP A 80 15.83 16.72 2.88
C ASP A 80 17.01 15.75 2.91
N ARG A 81 17.25 15.13 4.06
CA ARG A 81 18.32 14.13 4.21
C ARG A 81 18.06 12.86 3.40
N VAL A 82 16.84 12.32 3.45
CA VAL A 82 16.53 11.08 2.71
C VAL A 82 16.48 11.34 1.21
N THR A 83 16.01 12.50 0.78
CA THR A 83 16.00 12.89 -0.63
C THR A 83 17.42 12.99 -1.19
N GLY A 84 18.35 13.66 -0.48
CA GLY A 84 19.76 13.73 -0.88
C GLY A 84 20.41 12.34 -0.97
N ARG A 85 20.19 11.48 0.02
CA ARG A 85 20.70 10.08 -0.01
C ARG A 85 20.10 9.25 -1.14
N SER A 86 18.84 9.50 -1.48
CA SER A 86 18.16 8.83 -2.58
C SER A 86 18.76 9.24 -3.92
N ALA A 87 19.05 10.53 -4.11
CA ALA A 87 19.74 11.05 -5.30
C ALA A 87 21.13 10.43 -5.48
N GLU A 88 21.91 10.31 -4.39
CA GLU A 88 23.22 9.63 -4.39
C GLU A 88 23.09 8.15 -4.79
N ALA A 89 21.97 7.50 -4.47
CA ALA A 89 21.66 6.13 -4.85
C ALA A 89 21.02 6.00 -6.25
N GLY A 90 20.89 7.10 -7.01
CA GLY A 90 20.29 7.10 -8.35
C GLY A 90 18.77 7.01 -8.38
N VAL A 91 18.11 7.31 -7.27
CA VAL A 91 16.66 7.41 -7.19
C VAL A 91 16.23 8.85 -7.51
N ASP A 92 15.17 9.00 -8.30
CA ASP A 92 14.57 10.31 -8.59
C ASP A 92 14.17 11.02 -7.29
N GLU A 93 14.62 12.27 -7.13
CA GLU A 93 14.42 13.04 -5.90
C GLU A 93 12.95 13.31 -5.59
N SER A 94 12.14 13.59 -6.62
CA SER A 94 10.72 13.83 -6.43
C SER A 94 9.98 12.57 -6.03
N PHE A 95 10.34 11.43 -6.62
CA PHE A 95 9.79 10.13 -6.29
C PHE A 95 10.13 9.73 -4.85
N ALA A 96 11.38 9.92 -4.45
CA ALA A 96 11.81 9.65 -3.08
C ALA A 96 11.10 10.59 -2.07
N ARG A 97 10.99 11.88 -2.38
CA ARG A 97 10.31 12.86 -1.54
C ARG A 97 8.85 12.48 -1.32
N ASP A 98 8.12 12.20 -2.39
CA ASP A 98 6.71 11.80 -2.31
C ASP A 98 6.53 10.51 -1.50
N PHE A 99 7.41 9.52 -1.72
CA PHE A 99 7.36 8.27 -0.97
C PHE A 99 7.59 8.48 0.52
N PHE A 100 8.65 9.18 0.92
CA PHE A 100 8.93 9.40 2.35
C PHE A 100 7.91 10.32 3.02
N GLN A 101 7.37 11.31 2.31
CA GLN A 101 6.26 12.11 2.79
C GLN A 101 5.03 11.24 3.08
N ALA A 102 4.68 10.35 2.17
CA ALA A 102 3.58 9.40 2.35
C ALA A 102 3.81 8.47 3.56
N GLN A 103 5.07 8.03 3.81
CA GLN A 103 5.40 7.26 5.00
C GLN A 103 5.17 8.04 6.30
N PHE A 104 5.44 9.35 6.32
CA PHE A 104 5.15 10.19 7.48
C PHE A 104 3.65 10.35 7.69
N GLU A 105 2.90 10.65 6.65
CA GLU A 105 1.43 10.81 6.73
C GLU A 105 0.76 9.52 7.19
N ALA A 106 1.17 8.36 6.66
CA ALA A 106 0.66 7.07 7.07
C ALA A 106 0.92 6.78 8.56
N SER A 107 2.14 7.05 9.03
CA SER A 107 2.50 6.91 10.45
C SER A 107 1.68 7.85 11.34
N LYS A 108 1.47 9.10 10.92
CA LYS A 108 0.62 10.05 11.65
C LYS A 108 -0.85 9.60 11.69
N GLU A 109 -1.35 9.02 10.60
CA GLU A 109 -2.70 8.47 10.58
C GLU A 109 -2.88 7.33 11.60
N VAL A 110 -1.93 6.41 11.71
CA VAL A 110 -1.92 5.37 12.76
C VAL A 110 -1.95 6.02 14.15
N GLN A 111 -1.10 7.02 14.38
CA GLN A 111 -1.03 7.72 15.68
C GLN A 111 -2.36 8.41 16.03
N ARG A 112 -2.98 9.12 15.06
CA ARG A 112 -4.28 9.79 15.27
C ARG A 112 -5.38 8.80 15.64
N ARG A 113 -5.47 7.65 14.93
CA ARG A 113 -6.43 6.59 15.23
C ARG A 113 -6.26 6.01 16.63
N LEU A 114 -5.02 5.75 17.01
CA LEU A 114 -4.71 5.24 18.35
C LEU A 114 -5.06 6.25 19.44
N HIS A 115 -4.66 7.51 19.28
CA HIS A 115 -4.99 8.57 20.24
C HIS A 115 -6.51 8.77 20.36
N GLN A 116 -7.26 8.75 19.25
CA GLN A 116 -8.72 8.83 19.28
C GLN A 116 -9.35 7.63 20.00
N ARG A 117 -8.83 6.43 19.78
CA ARG A 117 -9.27 5.21 20.49
C ARG A 117 -9.04 5.34 21.98
N TRP A 118 -7.82 5.72 22.41
CA TRP A 118 -7.47 5.88 23.82
C TRP A 118 -8.25 6.99 24.51
N LEU A 119 -8.54 8.08 23.84
CA LEU A 119 -9.45 9.12 24.34
C LEU A 119 -10.85 8.58 24.64
N LYS A 120 -11.41 7.81 23.68
CA LYS A 120 -12.76 7.20 23.85
C LYS A 120 -12.79 6.17 24.99
N GLU A 121 -11.71 5.47 25.19
CA GLU A 121 -11.54 4.48 26.27
C GLU A 121 -11.24 5.13 27.63
N GLY A 122 -11.01 6.42 27.71
CA GLY A 122 -10.58 7.11 28.92
C GLY A 122 -9.22 6.63 29.43
N ARG A 123 -8.32 6.23 28.51
CA ARG A 123 -7.04 5.63 28.86
C ARG A 123 -6.10 6.65 29.49
N GLY A 124 -5.53 6.29 30.63
CA GLY A 124 -4.42 7.00 31.27
C GLY A 124 -3.08 6.76 30.54
N PRO A 125 -2.00 7.35 31.07
CA PRO A 125 -0.65 7.08 30.54
C PRO A 125 -0.30 5.59 30.54
N PHE A 126 0.51 5.18 29.58
CA PHE A 126 1.06 3.81 29.53
C PHE A 126 2.19 3.63 30.52
N ASP A 127 2.27 2.44 31.11
CA ASP A 127 3.47 2.04 31.83
C ASP A 127 4.60 1.79 30.83
N ASN A 128 5.80 2.29 31.14
CA ASN A 128 7.00 2.12 30.32
C ASN A 128 6.79 2.44 28.82
N PRO A 129 6.42 3.69 28.47
CA PRO A 129 6.33 4.09 27.08
C PRO A 129 7.74 4.02 26.45
N PRO A 130 7.87 3.62 25.17
CA PRO A 130 9.17 3.56 24.53
C PRO A 130 9.82 4.94 24.44
N ASP A 131 11.14 5.01 24.63
CA ASP A 131 11.91 6.22 24.37
C ASP A 131 12.08 6.41 22.85
N LEU A 132 11.67 7.58 22.36
CA LEU A 132 11.75 7.87 20.92
C LEU A 132 13.20 7.97 20.42
N ALA A 133 14.14 8.41 21.24
CA ALA A 133 15.53 8.57 20.84
C ALA A 133 16.29 7.25 20.89
N GLU A 134 16.10 6.50 21.97
CA GLU A 134 16.90 5.31 22.24
C GLU A 134 16.33 4.03 21.64
N GLU A 135 15.00 3.94 21.47
CA GLU A 135 14.34 2.71 21.01
C GLU A 135 13.73 2.83 19.62
N VAL A 136 13.08 3.97 19.33
CA VAL A 136 12.29 4.11 18.10
C VAL A 136 13.12 4.59 16.91
N ARG A 137 13.90 5.67 17.11
CA ARG A 137 14.71 6.26 16.02
C ARG A 137 15.74 5.30 15.44
N PRO A 138 16.46 4.47 16.22
CA PRO A 138 17.40 3.52 15.66
C PRO A 138 16.74 2.50 14.70
N VAL A 139 15.49 2.11 14.95
CA VAL A 139 14.75 1.22 14.05
C VAL A 139 14.48 1.93 12.70
N LEU A 140 13.98 3.18 12.75
CA LEU A 140 13.71 3.96 11.53
C LEU A 140 15.00 4.27 10.75
N ASP A 141 16.10 4.56 11.44
CA ASP A 141 17.39 4.84 10.81
C ASP A 141 17.97 3.59 10.11
N ARG A 142 17.71 2.39 10.65
CA ARG A 142 18.08 1.12 10.04
C ARG A 142 17.22 0.79 8.80
N LEU A 143 15.93 1.09 8.84
CA LEU A 143 15.01 0.82 7.72
C LEU A 143 15.22 1.77 6.54
N THR A 144 15.62 3.01 6.80
CA THR A 144 15.74 4.05 5.77
C THR A 144 16.65 3.66 4.60
N PRO A 145 17.88 3.15 4.78
CA PRO A 145 18.73 2.72 3.67
C PRO A 145 18.11 1.59 2.85
N ALA A 146 17.47 0.62 3.51
CA ALA A 146 16.81 -0.50 2.81
C ALA A 146 15.63 -0.02 1.95
N LEU A 147 14.85 0.94 2.46
CA LEU A 147 13.77 1.59 1.71
C LEU A 147 14.30 2.34 0.49
N ILE A 148 15.41 3.07 0.61
CA ILE A 148 16.04 3.79 -0.52
C ILE A 148 16.47 2.80 -1.61
N VAL A 149 17.15 1.71 -1.24
CA VAL A 149 17.56 0.66 -2.19
C VAL A 149 16.34 0.07 -2.89
N SER A 150 15.32 -0.34 -2.13
CA SER A 150 14.10 -0.93 -2.69
C SER A 150 13.32 0.06 -3.56
N LEU A 151 13.34 1.36 -3.23
CA LEU A 151 12.73 2.41 -4.03
C LEU A 151 13.43 2.57 -5.38
N GLY A 152 14.77 2.45 -5.41
CA GLY A 152 15.55 2.42 -6.65
C GLY A 152 15.16 1.27 -7.57
N GLU A 153 14.92 0.08 -7.01
CA GLU A 153 14.43 -1.06 -7.79
C GLU A 153 13.02 -0.81 -8.35
N LEU A 154 12.14 -0.17 -7.57
CA LEU A 154 10.75 0.05 -7.95
C LEU A 154 10.52 1.21 -8.92
N GLN A 155 11.37 2.24 -8.94
CA GLN A 155 11.12 3.44 -9.75
C GLN A 155 10.93 3.16 -11.25
N SER A 156 11.54 2.11 -11.79
CA SER A 156 11.34 1.66 -13.16
C SER A 156 10.13 0.74 -13.31
N LEU A 157 9.71 0.08 -12.24
CA LEU A 157 8.66 -0.93 -12.25
C LEU A 157 7.26 -0.33 -12.13
N VAL A 158 7.10 0.81 -11.45
CA VAL A 158 5.78 1.43 -11.23
C VAL A 158 5.03 1.77 -12.53
N LYS A 159 5.72 1.85 -13.68
CA LYS A 159 5.13 2.08 -15.01
C LYS A 159 4.88 0.79 -15.80
N VAL A 160 5.25 -0.37 -15.26
CA VAL A 160 5.08 -1.66 -15.94
C VAL A 160 3.65 -2.13 -15.77
N PRO A 161 2.95 -2.51 -16.85
CA PRO A 161 1.57 -3.00 -16.77
C PRO A 161 1.46 -4.20 -15.81
N GLY A 162 0.44 -4.17 -14.95
CA GLY A 162 0.17 -5.20 -13.96
C GLY A 162 0.91 -5.04 -12.62
N VAL A 163 1.90 -4.15 -12.52
CA VAL A 163 2.63 -3.91 -11.26
C VAL A 163 1.71 -3.27 -10.23
N GLY A 164 0.95 -2.24 -10.58
CA GLY A 164 0.01 -1.59 -9.65
C GLY A 164 -1.02 -2.57 -9.09
N SER A 165 -1.64 -3.39 -9.95
CA SER A 165 -2.62 -4.40 -9.50
C SER A 165 -2.00 -5.48 -8.62
N TYR A 166 -0.77 -5.91 -8.92
CA TYR A 166 -0.04 -6.87 -8.08
C TYR A 166 0.30 -6.25 -6.72
N LEU A 167 0.83 -5.02 -6.71
CA LEU A 167 1.15 -4.28 -5.49
C LEU A 167 -0.08 -4.14 -4.59
N GLU A 168 -1.22 -3.75 -5.13
CA GLU A 168 -2.47 -3.61 -4.36
C GLU A 168 -2.93 -4.95 -3.74
N ALA A 169 -2.91 -6.03 -4.53
CA ALA A 169 -3.28 -7.35 -4.04
C ALA A 169 -2.34 -7.81 -2.92
N ARG A 170 -1.02 -7.70 -3.12
CA ARG A 170 -0.02 -8.12 -2.13
C ARG A 170 0.01 -7.24 -0.89
N ALA A 171 -0.28 -5.94 -1.04
CA ALA A 171 -0.36 -5.03 0.09
C ALA A 171 -1.42 -5.46 1.13
N THR A 172 -2.53 -6.05 0.70
CA THR A 172 -3.55 -6.55 1.61
C THR A 172 -3.09 -7.75 2.44
N GLU A 173 -2.08 -8.47 1.96
CA GLU A 173 -1.51 -9.64 2.61
C GLU A 173 -0.28 -9.30 3.47
N LEU A 174 0.53 -8.34 3.02
CA LEU A 174 1.83 -8.05 3.61
C LEU A 174 1.85 -6.80 4.51
N VAL A 175 0.91 -5.87 4.33
CA VAL A 175 0.78 -4.67 5.19
C VAL A 175 -0.53 -4.78 5.96
N THR A 176 -0.46 -5.33 7.17
CA THR A 176 -1.62 -5.81 7.94
C THR A 176 -1.77 -5.13 9.30
N GLY A 177 -2.67 -5.65 10.14
CA GLY A 177 -2.87 -5.12 11.49
C GLY A 177 -3.65 -3.81 11.51
N ASP A 178 -3.31 -2.94 12.43
CA ASP A 178 -3.94 -1.61 12.60
C ASP A 178 -3.65 -0.65 11.42
N PHE A 179 -2.87 -1.09 10.45
CA PHE A 179 -2.50 -0.33 9.25
C PHE A 179 -3.46 -0.53 8.08
N ASP A 180 -4.42 -1.42 8.23
CA ASP A 180 -5.43 -1.68 7.20
C ASP A 180 -6.23 -0.41 6.85
N GLY A 181 -6.64 -0.30 5.60
CA GLY A 181 -7.37 0.87 5.10
C GLY A 181 -6.46 2.08 4.82
N ASP A 182 -6.74 3.25 5.44
CA ASP A 182 -6.07 4.50 5.07
C ASP A 182 -4.56 4.54 5.34
N PRO A 183 -4.01 4.06 6.47
CA PRO A 183 -2.56 4.06 6.65
C PRO A 183 -1.83 3.33 5.53
N ARG A 184 -2.27 2.12 5.17
CA ARG A 184 -1.71 1.35 4.06
C ARG A 184 -1.89 2.09 2.73
N ARG A 185 -3.09 2.60 2.45
CA ARG A 185 -3.39 3.33 1.22
C ARG A 185 -2.49 4.56 1.07
N ILE A 186 -2.32 5.36 2.13
CA ILE A 186 -1.47 6.55 2.14
C ILE A 186 -0.01 6.17 1.89
N ALA A 187 0.52 5.17 2.62
CA ALA A 187 1.91 4.75 2.51
C ALA A 187 2.30 4.29 1.10
N LEU A 188 1.36 3.69 0.37
CA LEU A 188 1.61 3.09 -0.95
C LEU A 188 1.18 3.97 -2.13
N GLU A 189 0.54 5.11 -1.89
CA GLU A 189 0.05 6.01 -2.94
C GLU A 189 1.14 6.39 -3.97
N PRO A 190 2.37 6.75 -3.57
CA PRO A 190 3.42 7.10 -4.53
C PRO A 190 3.93 5.92 -5.39
N LEU A 191 3.63 4.69 -5.00
CA LEU A 191 4.02 3.48 -5.72
C LEU A 191 2.94 3.02 -6.72
N LYS A 192 1.79 3.66 -6.72
CA LYS A 192 0.74 3.41 -7.69
C LYS A 192 0.99 4.20 -8.96
N ASP A 193 0.46 3.71 -10.06
CA ASP A 193 0.64 4.18 -11.45
C ASP A 193 0.97 5.68 -11.60
N ARG A 194 2.16 5.96 -12.09
CA ARG A 194 2.64 7.30 -12.48
C ARG A 194 2.78 7.42 -14.00
#